data_0dc288df44c47fa91e41aa33105827e2
#
_entry.id   0dc288df44c47fa91e41aa33105827e2
#
_cell.length_a   1.000
_cell.length_b   1.000
_cell.length_c   1.000
_cell.angle_alpha   90.00
_cell.angle_beta   90.00
_cell.angle_gamma   90.00
#
_symmetry.space_group_name_H-M   'P 1'
#
loop_
_entity.id
_entity.type
_entity.pdbx_description
1 polymer ?
#
loop_
_entity_poly.entity_id
_entity_poly.type
_entity_poly.pdbx_seq_one_letter_code
_entity_poly.pdbx_strand_id
1 'polypeptide(L)'
;MATARRAEELGYYSVSIDDHFFMRGLMADPRAPHYECFTMLSAVAAVTKRIKMLPLVTSMSYRNPALLAKTMASIDNLSGGRFIAGLGAGWFREEYDAYNFPYPSNAERIEQMRDGIKVLKAMWTEDEPTYHGPYFKIDKAYCDPKPVQRPHPPILIGGGGKRILEIAADEADILNLNPPITKGYVDIVEALKFDRTKVQKRIEMIRGFLKAAGRAPDALELSGGGFVLMAKDRATADAMAAATAQTLGIENNESVRTSLQVLIGTPDDVKRELAARIDKFGMTYFFLNFMMPDTIEMFAKQVMPEFAR
;
A
#
# COMPACT_ATOMS: atom_id res chain seq x y z
N MET A 1 -9.36 9.99 -13.17
CA MET A 1 -10.62 10.50 -12.59
C MET A 1 -11.80 9.57 -12.88
N ALA A 2 -12.05 9.18 -14.14
CA ALA A 2 -13.14 8.27 -14.48
C ALA A 2 -13.07 6.94 -13.70
N THR A 3 -11.89 6.32 -13.61
CA THR A 3 -11.66 5.08 -12.86
C THR A 3 -12.02 5.21 -11.38
N ALA A 4 -11.67 6.32 -10.71
CA ALA A 4 -11.99 6.53 -9.30
C ALA A 4 -13.50 6.68 -9.06
N ARG A 5 -14.20 7.41 -9.93
CA ARG A 5 -15.67 7.49 -9.89
C ARG A 5 -16.30 6.13 -10.12
N ARG A 6 -15.79 5.38 -11.11
CA ARG A 6 -16.30 4.05 -11.40
C ARG A 6 -16.09 3.06 -10.25
N ALA A 7 -14.91 3.10 -9.61
CA ALA A 7 -14.65 2.32 -8.40
C ALA A 7 -15.64 2.66 -7.26
N GLU A 8 -15.90 3.96 -7.05
CA GLU A 8 -16.90 4.41 -6.07
C GLU A 8 -18.32 3.91 -6.38
N GLU A 9 -18.74 3.98 -7.65
CA GLU A 9 -20.04 3.47 -8.11
C GLU A 9 -20.18 1.95 -7.90
N LEU A 10 -19.10 1.22 -8.12
CA LEU A 10 -19.03 -0.23 -7.95
C LEU A 10 -18.92 -0.66 -6.47
N GLY A 11 -18.77 0.28 -5.54
CA GLY A 11 -18.73 0.00 -4.11
C GLY A 11 -17.35 -0.40 -3.57
N TYR A 12 -16.26 -0.13 -4.29
CA TYR A 12 -14.93 -0.31 -3.73
C TYR A 12 -14.70 0.59 -2.53
N TYR A 13 -13.99 0.07 -1.53
CA TYR A 13 -13.72 0.78 -0.28
C TYR A 13 -12.73 1.93 -0.46
N SER A 14 -11.68 1.71 -1.25
CA SER A 14 -10.65 2.71 -1.49
C SER A 14 -10.05 2.63 -2.90
N VAL A 15 -9.41 3.72 -3.29
CA VAL A 15 -8.47 3.77 -4.41
C VAL A 15 -7.09 4.17 -3.90
N SER A 16 -6.06 3.54 -4.43
CA SER A 16 -4.67 3.86 -4.10
C SER A 16 -3.92 4.35 -5.32
N ILE A 17 -2.95 5.21 -5.09
CA ILE A 17 -2.02 5.72 -6.11
C ILE A 17 -0.61 5.48 -5.59
N ASP A 18 0.25 4.92 -6.42
CA ASP A 18 1.66 4.75 -6.11
C ASP A 18 2.38 6.10 -6.11
N ASP A 19 3.41 6.23 -5.29
CA ASP A 19 4.22 7.45 -5.20
C ASP A 19 5.52 7.28 -5.98
N HIS A 20 5.37 6.98 -7.27
CA HIS A 20 6.44 6.89 -8.25
C HIS A 20 6.36 8.05 -9.24
N PHE A 21 7.47 8.39 -9.88
CA PHE A 21 7.55 9.44 -10.91
C PHE A 21 7.58 8.83 -12.32
N PHE A 22 8.02 7.61 -12.43
CA PHE A 22 7.95 6.77 -13.62
C PHE A 22 8.07 5.29 -13.22
N MET A 23 7.61 4.40 -14.07
CA MET A 23 7.78 2.96 -13.88
C MET A 23 8.63 2.38 -15.00
N ARG A 24 9.49 1.42 -14.67
CA ARG A 24 10.33 0.71 -15.63
C ARG A 24 10.28 -0.79 -15.37
N GLY A 25 10.50 -1.59 -16.40
CA GLY A 25 10.58 -3.04 -16.32
C GLY A 25 9.49 -3.75 -17.13
N LEU A 26 9.21 -5.01 -16.79
CA LEU A 26 8.28 -5.88 -17.53
C LEU A 26 6.86 -5.29 -17.75
N MET A 27 6.47 -4.28 -16.98
CA MET A 27 5.09 -3.83 -16.93
C MET A 27 4.87 -2.37 -17.37
N ALA A 28 5.93 -1.61 -17.69
CA ALA A 28 5.74 -0.20 -18.01
C ALA A 28 6.84 0.37 -18.92
N ASP A 29 6.42 1.17 -19.90
CA ASP A 29 7.28 2.10 -20.61
C ASP A 29 7.56 3.30 -19.66
N PRO A 30 8.82 3.66 -19.37
CA PRO A 30 9.15 4.79 -18.50
C PRO A 30 8.64 6.14 -19.03
N ARG A 31 8.24 6.19 -20.29
CA ARG A 31 7.61 7.37 -20.92
C ARG A 31 6.08 7.36 -20.85
N ALA A 32 5.47 6.29 -20.34
CA ALA A 32 4.03 6.27 -20.12
C ALA A 32 3.64 7.37 -19.12
N PRO A 33 2.50 8.05 -19.32
CA PRO A 33 2.04 9.08 -18.41
C PRO A 33 1.92 8.55 -16.97
N HIS A 34 2.72 9.13 -16.08
CA HIS A 34 2.69 8.84 -14.65
C HIS A 34 2.52 10.16 -13.89
N TYR A 35 1.39 10.30 -13.22
CA TYR A 35 1.05 11.56 -12.56
C TYR A 35 1.58 11.56 -11.12
N GLU A 36 1.98 12.73 -10.64
CA GLU A 36 2.41 12.91 -9.25
C GLU A 36 1.29 12.51 -8.27
N CYS A 37 1.65 11.71 -7.28
CA CYS A 37 0.74 11.01 -6.40
C CYS A 37 -0.26 11.93 -5.68
N PHE A 38 0.23 12.97 -5.00
CA PHE A 38 -0.63 13.87 -4.20
C PHE A 38 -1.48 14.79 -5.05
N THR A 39 -1.00 15.17 -6.23
CA THR A 39 -1.79 15.88 -7.23
C THR A 39 -2.99 15.03 -7.67
N MET A 40 -2.76 13.75 -7.94
CA MET A 40 -3.83 12.83 -8.31
C MET A 40 -4.80 12.56 -7.16
N LEU A 41 -4.30 12.37 -5.93
CA LEU A 41 -5.14 12.16 -4.75
C LEU A 41 -6.02 13.37 -4.48
N SER A 42 -5.50 14.59 -4.64
CA SER A 42 -6.30 15.82 -4.53
C SER A 42 -7.42 15.88 -5.56
N ALA A 43 -7.13 15.49 -6.80
CA ALA A 43 -8.13 15.44 -7.85
C ALA A 43 -9.18 14.33 -7.61
N VAL A 44 -8.78 13.17 -7.06
CA VAL A 44 -9.73 12.11 -6.62
C VAL A 44 -10.62 12.63 -5.50
N ALA A 45 -10.06 13.32 -4.51
CA ALA A 45 -10.83 13.92 -3.42
C ALA A 45 -11.95 14.84 -3.91
N ALA A 46 -11.64 15.66 -4.93
CA ALA A 46 -12.58 16.61 -5.50
C ALA A 46 -13.72 15.97 -6.33
N VAL A 47 -13.50 14.78 -6.93
CA VAL A 47 -14.46 14.17 -7.85
C VAL A 47 -15.22 12.97 -7.28
N THR A 48 -14.93 12.57 -6.05
CA THR A 48 -15.56 11.44 -5.33
C THR A 48 -16.16 11.92 -4.01
N LYS A 49 -17.06 11.13 -3.39
CA LYS A 49 -17.79 11.52 -2.18
C LYS A 49 -17.68 10.52 -1.03
N ARG A 50 -17.43 9.25 -1.30
CA ARG A 50 -17.47 8.15 -0.31
C ARG A 50 -16.20 7.34 -0.26
N ILE A 51 -15.62 7.03 -1.43
CA ILE A 51 -14.45 6.16 -1.53
C ILE A 51 -13.26 6.78 -0.80
N LYS A 52 -12.56 5.99 -0.02
CA LYS A 52 -11.30 6.40 0.61
C LYS A 52 -10.17 6.47 -0.41
N MET A 53 -9.12 7.19 -0.08
CA MET A 53 -7.95 7.36 -0.95
C MET A 53 -6.66 7.39 -0.18
N LEU A 54 -5.60 6.87 -0.80
CA LEU A 54 -4.29 6.81 -0.15
C LEU A 54 -3.14 6.72 -1.15
N PRO A 55 -1.96 7.22 -0.79
CA PRO A 55 -0.74 6.79 -1.45
C PRO A 55 -0.41 5.35 -1.03
N LEU A 56 -0.01 4.48 -1.94
CA LEU A 56 0.36 3.09 -1.61
C LEU A 56 1.75 2.76 -2.19
N VAL A 57 2.85 3.15 -1.55
CA VAL A 57 2.92 3.99 -0.36
C VAL A 57 3.89 5.13 -0.63
N THR A 58 3.71 6.27 0.06
CA THR A 58 4.63 7.41 -0.05
C THR A 58 6.02 7.05 0.43
N SER A 59 7.04 7.38 -0.36
CA SER A 59 8.42 7.38 0.10
C SER A 59 8.68 8.57 1.01
N MET A 60 8.98 8.32 2.29
CA MET A 60 9.28 9.38 3.26
C MET A 60 10.46 10.27 2.82
N SER A 61 11.41 9.71 2.08
CA SER A 61 12.62 10.43 1.66
C SER A 61 12.45 11.29 0.40
N TYR A 62 11.28 11.28 -0.26
CA TYR A 62 11.03 12.17 -1.40
C TYR A 62 10.58 13.58 -1.00
N ARG A 63 10.12 13.77 0.24
CA ARG A 63 9.57 15.05 0.71
C ARG A 63 10.00 15.38 2.12
N ASN A 64 10.09 16.66 2.42
CA ASN A 64 10.18 17.11 3.81
C ASN A 64 8.92 16.67 4.57
N PRO A 65 9.04 16.00 5.75
CA PRO A 65 7.88 15.45 6.46
C PRO A 65 6.91 16.53 6.95
N ALA A 66 7.35 17.75 7.25
CA ALA A 66 6.45 18.83 7.61
C ALA A 66 5.58 19.28 6.41
N LEU A 67 6.19 19.41 5.24
CA LEU A 67 5.43 19.69 4.00
C LEU A 67 4.48 18.53 3.67
N LEU A 68 4.93 17.28 3.86
CA LEU A 68 4.12 16.10 3.67
C LEU A 68 2.91 16.08 4.60
N ALA A 69 3.09 16.40 5.90
CA ALA A 69 2.02 16.51 6.87
C ALA A 69 0.96 17.54 6.43
N LYS A 70 1.42 18.71 5.98
CA LYS A 70 0.55 19.78 5.48
C LYS A 70 -0.24 19.36 4.26
N THR A 71 0.41 18.67 3.31
CA THR A 71 -0.21 18.15 2.09
C THR A 71 -1.30 17.12 2.44
N MET A 72 -0.98 16.16 3.30
CA MET A 72 -1.92 15.12 3.72
C MET A 72 -3.12 15.69 4.50
N ALA A 73 -2.88 16.64 5.41
CA ALA A 73 -3.95 17.35 6.12
C ALA A 73 -4.88 18.11 5.16
N SER A 74 -4.32 18.72 4.12
CA SER A 74 -5.10 19.42 3.09
C SER A 74 -6.00 18.46 2.33
N ILE A 75 -5.49 17.29 1.91
CA ILE A 75 -6.28 16.27 1.20
C ILE A 75 -7.34 15.67 2.13
N ASP A 76 -7.02 15.46 3.40
CA ASP A 76 -8.00 14.98 4.38
C ASP A 76 -9.17 15.96 4.51
N ASN A 77 -8.90 17.26 4.60
CA ASN A 77 -9.93 18.30 4.59
C ASN A 77 -10.74 18.35 3.28
N LEU A 78 -10.07 18.37 2.13
CA LEU A 78 -10.72 18.38 0.82
C LEU A 78 -11.61 17.16 0.59
N SER A 79 -11.21 16.03 1.13
CA SER A 79 -11.98 14.79 1.02
C SER A 79 -13.07 14.63 2.08
N GLY A 80 -13.10 15.47 3.12
CA GLY A 80 -14.01 15.32 4.27
C GLY A 80 -13.70 14.10 5.12
N GLY A 81 -12.40 13.81 5.37
CA GLY A 81 -11.96 12.74 6.25
C GLY A 81 -11.89 11.35 5.59
N ARG A 82 -11.62 11.29 4.28
CA ARG A 82 -11.50 10.02 3.54
C ARG A 82 -10.06 9.61 3.23
N PHE A 83 -9.08 10.38 3.65
CA PHE A 83 -7.67 10.13 3.40
C PHE A 83 -7.10 9.09 4.36
N ILE A 84 -6.22 8.22 3.87
CA ILE A 84 -5.38 7.30 4.66
C ILE A 84 -3.92 7.65 4.35
N ALA A 85 -3.11 7.84 5.38
CA ALA A 85 -1.71 8.19 5.24
C ALA A 85 -0.84 6.94 5.00
N GLY A 86 -0.67 6.56 3.75
CA GLY A 86 0.16 5.41 3.37
C GLY A 86 1.65 5.79 3.30
N LEU A 87 2.49 5.14 4.10
CA LEU A 87 3.89 5.48 4.31
C LEU A 87 4.83 4.30 4.06
N GLY A 88 6.00 4.58 3.52
CA GLY A 88 7.06 3.62 3.26
C GLY A 88 8.45 4.26 3.32
N ALA A 89 9.48 3.43 3.38
CA ALA A 89 10.87 3.88 3.45
C ALA A 89 11.47 4.26 2.09
N GLY A 90 10.77 3.98 0.98
CA GLY A 90 11.33 4.13 -0.37
C GLY A 90 12.28 3.00 -0.77
N TRP A 91 12.33 2.70 -2.05
CA TRP A 91 13.13 1.55 -2.54
C TRP A 91 13.68 1.72 -3.96
N PHE A 92 13.00 2.43 -4.85
CA PHE A 92 13.30 2.46 -6.28
C PHE A 92 14.48 3.38 -6.60
N ARG A 93 15.70 2.82 -6.55
CA ARG A 93 16.97 3.52 -6.71
C ARG A 93 17.02 4.44 -7.93
N GLU A 94 16.49 3.99 -9.08
CA GLU A 94 16.54 4.76 -10.31
C GLU A 94 15.84 6.12 -10.21
N GLU A 95 14.73 6.22 -9.46
CA GLU A 95 14.04 7.50 -9.25
C GLU A 95 14.86 8.46 -8.41
N TYR A 96 15.51 7.96 -7.35
CA TYR A 96 16.40 8.79 -6.52
C TYR A 96 17.54 9.37 -7.36
N ASP A 97 18.16 8.53 -8.18
CA ASP A 97 19.27 8.96 -9.03
C ASP A 97 18.78 9.93 -10.13
N ALA A 98 17.63 9.66 -10.76
CA ALA A 98 17.07 10.47 -11.84
C ALA A 98 16.59 11.86 -11.38
N TYR A 99 16.00 11.94 -10.18
CA TYR A 99 15.46 13.18 -9.62
C TYR A 99 16.42 13.86 -8.64
N ASN A 100 17.65 13.36 -8.54
CA ASN A 100 18.69 13.90 -7.65
C ASN A 100 18.26 13.92 -6.16
N PHE A 101 17.52 12.89 -5.72
CA PHE A 101 17.25 12.70 -4.31
C PHE A 101 18.41 11.94 -3.64
N PRO A 102 18.74 12.26 -2.38
CA PRO A 102 19.66 11.43 -1.61
C PRO A 102 19.16 9.99 -1.48
N TYR A 103 20.03 9.01 -1.72
CA TYR A 103 19.69 7.58 -1.52
C TYR A 103 20.55 6.98 -0.39
N PRO A 104 20.20 7.21 0.87
CA PRO A 104 20.91 6.62 2.00
C PRO A 104 20.72 5.12 2.08
N SER A 105 21.38 4.47 3.01
CA SER A 105 21.26 3.03 3.22
C SER A 105 19.81 2.64 3.54
N ASN A 106 19.43 1.39 3.25
CA ASN A 106 18.08 0.90 3.57
C ASN A 106 17.74 1.04 5.07
N ALA A 107 18.72 0.79 5.94
CA ALA A 107 18.53 0.96 7.38
C ALA A 107 18.23 2.42 7.74
N GLU A 108 18.96 3.36 7.14
CA GLU A 108 18.79 4.79 7.38
C GLU A 108 17.45 5.31 6.84
N ARG A 109 17.03 4.90 5.64
CA ARG A 109 15.71 5.27 5.10
C ARG A 109 14.56 4.77 5.99
N ILE A 110 14.70 3.59 6.60
CA ILE A 110 13.71 3.06 7.55
C ILE A 110 13.67 3.92 8.82
N GLU A 111 14.81 4.32 9.36
CA GLU A 111 14.85 5.19 10.54
C GLU A 111 14.38 6.61 10.22
N GLN A 112 14.67 7.14 9.02
CA GLN A 112 14.07 8.40 8.54
C GLN A 112 12.54 8.30 8.45
N MET A 113 11.99 7.16 8.01
CA MET A 113 10.54 6.97 8.02
C MET A 113 9.98 6.97 9.45
N ARG A 114 10.62 6.29 10.40
CA ARG A 114 10.22 6.30 11.82
C ARG A 114 10.22 7.71 12.39
N ASP A 115 11.25 8.46 12.12
CA ASP A 115 11.40 9.84 12.59
C ASP A 115 10.38 10.78 11.94
N GLY A 116 10.18 10.64 10.63
CA GLY A 116 9.18 11.39 9.88
C GLY A 116 7.74 11.16 10.36
N ILE A 117 7.38 9.94 10.76
CA ILE A 117 6.06 9.65 11.33
C ILE A 117 5.81 10.48 12.60
N LYS A 118 6.81 10.69 13.44
CA LYS A 118 6.69 11.54 14.63
C LYS A 118 6.44 12.99 14.26
N VAL A 119 7.12 13.50 13.24
CA VAL A 119 6.85 14.84 12.71
C VAL A 119 5.41 14.95 12.19
N LEU A 120 4.93 13.95 11.40
CA LEU A 120 3.56 13.95 10.91
C LEU A 120 2.55 14.01 12.06
N LYS A 121 2.71 13.14 13.07
CA LYS A 121 1.81 13.09 14.24
C LYS A 121 1.82 14.41 15.02
N ALA A 122 3.00 14.97 15.33
CA ALA A 122 3.11 16.25 16.00
C ALA A 122 2.37 17.36 15.23
N MET A 123 2.61 17.48 13.93
CA MET A 123 1.96 18.49 13.09
C MET A 123 0.44 18.34 13.03
N TRP A 124 -0.09 17.11 13.07
CA TRP A 124 -1.53 16.88 13.01
C TRP A 124 -2.25 17.06 14.34
N THR A 125 -1.54 16.93 15.48
CA THR A 125 -2.18 16.89 16.81
C THR A 125 -1.82 18.06 17.72
N GLU A 126 -0.68 18.71 17.52
CA GLU A 126 -0.21 19.79 18.39
C GLU A 126 -0.51 21.18 17.79
N ASP A 127 -0.79 22.17 18.63
CA ASP A 127 -1.07 23.55 18.19
C ASP A 127 0.19 24.25 17.70
N GLU A 128 1.29 24.12 18.43
CA GLU A 128 2.63 24.64 18.09
C GLU A 128 3.64 23.50 17.95
N PRO A 129 3.54 22.67 16.89
CA PRO A 129 4.33 21.46 16.76
C PRO A 129 5.82 21.77 16.70
N THR A 130 6.55 21.23 17.67
CA THR A 130 8.01 21.33 17.78
C THR A 130 8.58 19.95 18.03
N TYR A 131 9.47 19.51 17.17
CA TYR A 131 10.09 18.19 17.26
C TYR A 131 11.56 18.24 16.83
N HIS A 132 12.44 17.66 17.63
CA HIS A 132 13.87 17.55 17.35
C HIS A 132 14.28 16.09 17.37
N GLY A 133 14.22 15.44 16.22
CA GLY A 133 14.63 14.05 16.02
C GLY A 133 16.04 13.90 15.46
N PRO A 134 16.48 12.67 15.25
CA PRO A 134 17.80 12.38 14.69
C PRO A 134 17.94 12.78 13.21
N TYR A 135 16.85 12.83 12.45
CA TYR A 135 16.84 13.15 11.02
C TYR A 135 16.07 14.42 10.69
N PHE A 136 15.01 14.71 11.43
CA PHE A 136 14.12 15.84 11.15
C PHE A 136 13.97 16.74 12.35
N LYS A 137 13.91 18.03 12.07
CA LYS A 137 13.67 19.06 13.05
C LYS A 137 12.60 19.99 12.53
N ILE A 138 11.58 20.26 13.36
CA ILE A 138 10.60 21.32 13.16
C ILE A 138 10.55 22.20 14.41
N ASP A 139 10.22 23.47 14.22
CA ASP A 139 10.10 24.44 15.29
C ASP A 139 8.88 25.32 14.97
N LYS A 140 7.81 25.17 15.74
CA LYS A 140 6.52 25.85 15.57
C LYS A 140 6.00 25.76 14.11
N ALA A 141 6.08 24.58 13.52
CA ALA A 141 5.67 24.34 12.14
C ALA A 141 4.15 24.16 12.04
N TYR A 142 3.40 25.26 12.03
CA TYR A 142 1.95 25.27 12.05
C TYR A 142 1.32 24.46 10.90
N CYS A 143 0.35 23.64 11.25
CA CYS A 143 -0.42 22.82 10.29
C CYS A 143 -1.91 23.11 10.43
N ASP A 144 -2.37 24.22 9.82
CA ASP A 144 -3.77 24.61 9.77
C ASP A 144 -4.23 24.71 8.30
N PRO A 145 -5.39 24.11 7.95
CA PRO A 145 -6.25 23.35 8.84
C PRO A 145 -5.62 22.04 9.31
N LYS A 146 -5.92 21.62 10.54
CA LYS A 146 -5.66 20.27 11.02
C LYS A 146 -6.44 19.27 10.20
N PRO A 147 -6.06 17.98 10.11
CA PRO A 147 -6.90 16.95 9.52
C PRO A 147 -8.32 16.96 10.11
N VAL A 148 -9.31 16.54 9.33
CA VAL A 148 -10.69 16.32 9.80
C VAL A 148 -10.76 15.11 10.74
N GLN A 149 -10.04 14.05 10.37
CA GLN A 149 -9.98 12.82 11.16
C GLN A 149 -9.21 13.02 12.47
N ARG A 150 -9.67 12.41 13.57
CA ARG A 150 -9.08 12.53 14.91
C ARG A 150 -8.64 11.16 15.45
N PRO A 151 -7.49 11.07 16.11
CA PRO A 151 -6.51 12.14 16.36
C PRO A 151 -5.79 12.62 15.09
N HIS A 152 -5.72 11.78 14.07
CA HIS A 152 -5.13 12.04 12.75
C HIS A 152 -5.68 11.04 11.71
N PRO A 153 -5.43 11.21 10.41
CA PRO A 153 -5.75 10.18 9.40
C PRO A 153 -5.12 8.84 9.76
N PRO A 154 -5.80 7.70 9.51
CA PRO A 154 -5.20 6.39 9.75
C PRO A 154 -3.86 6.27 9.03
N ILE A 155 -2.86 5.72 9.72
CA ILE A 155 -1.52 5.51 9.18
C ILE A 155 -1.42 4.08 8.67
N LEU A 156 -1.14 3.94 7.38
CA LEU A 156 -0.79 2.67 6.77
C LEU A 156 0.72 2.62 6.53
N ILE A 157 1.37 1.54 6.94
CA ILE A 157 2.77 1.28 6.62
C ILE A 157 2.88 0.11 5.65
N GLY A 158 3.62 0.30 4.54
CA GLY A 158 3.88 -0.74 3.55
C GLY A 158 5.24 -1.39 3.71
N GLY A 159 5.27 -2.73 3.70
CA GLY A 159 6.50 -3.53 3.69
C GLY A 159 6.44 -4.83 4.49
N GLY A 160 7.53 -5.60 4.50
CA GLY A 160 7.60 -6.91 5.17
C GLY A 160 8.95 -7.20 5.83
N GLY A 161 9.87 -6.25 5.85
CA GLY A 161 11.14 -6.37 6.58
C GLY A 161 10.96 -6.25 8.09
N LYS A 162 11.77 -6.94 8.90
CA LYS A 162 11.62 -6.98 10.37
C LYS A 162 11.46 -5.60 11.01
N ARG A 163 12.32 -4.63 10.65
CA ARG A 163 12.25 -3.25 11.19
C ARG A 163 10.97 -2.52 10.77
N ILE A 164 10.49 -2.73 9.55
CA ILE A 164 9.21 -2.15 9.08
C ILE A 164 8.05 -2.72 9.89
N LEU A 165 8.04 -4.04 10.17
CA LEU A 165 7.01 -4.68 10.99
C LEU A 165 7.00 -4.15 12.42
N GLU A 166 8.17 -3.89 13.00
CA GLU A 166 8.32 -3.28 14.32
C GLU A 166 7.73 -1.86 14.34
N ILE A 167 8.12 -1.01 13.37
CA ILE A 167 7.58 0.34 13.26
C ILE A 167 6.05 0.33 13.03
N ALA A 168 5.55 -0.59 12.21
CA ALA A 168 4.12 -0.73 12.00
C ALA A 168 3.38 -1.13 13.29
N ALA A 169 3.96 -2.04 14.08
CA ALA A 169 3.39 -2.42 15.36
C ALA A 169 3.40 -1.27 16.39
N ASP A 170 4.37 -0.36 16.32
CA ASP A 170 4.45 0.81 17.21
C ASP A 170 3.51 1.94 16.77
N GLU A 171 3.45 2.23 15.48
CA GLU A 171 3.00 3.54 14.97
C GLU A 171 1.78 3.47 14.04
N ALA A 172 1.46 2.30 13.43
CA ALA A 172 0.45 2.21 12.38
C ALA A 172 -0.91 1.69 12.85
N ASP A 173 -1.93 2.03 12.07
CA ASP A 173 -3.29 1.47 12.17
C ASP A 173 -3.47 0.31 11.18
N ILE A 174 -2.75 0.37 10.04
CA ILE A 174 -2.84 -0.62 8.95
C ILE A 174 -1.44 -1.03 8.52
N LEU A 175 -1.20 -2.32 8.34
CA LEU A 175 0.02 -2.84 7.73
C LEU A 175 -0.29 -3.45 6.37
N ASN A 176 0.26 -2.88 5.31
CA ASN A 176 0.27 -3.52 3.99
C ASN A 176 1.48 -4.46 3.88
N LEU A 177 1.24 -5.75 4.10
CA LEU A 177 2.29 -6.76 4.17
C LEU A 177 2.72 -7.18 2.78
N ASN A 178 3.94 -6.78 2.40
CA ASN A 178 4.56 -7.09 1.11
C ASN A 178 5.91 -7.81 1.27
N PRO A 179 6.39 -8.49 0.22
CA PRO A 179 7.77 -8.97 0.18
C PRO A 179 8.77 -7.83 0.45
N PRO A 180 9.83 -8.06 1.22
CA PRO A 180 10.84 -7.04 1.44
C PRO A 180 11.63 -6.77 0.15
N ILE A 181 11.77 -5.50 -0.22
CA ILE A 181 12.58 -5.04 -1.34
C ILE A 181 13.93 -4.55 -0.81
N THR A 182 15.02 -5.22 -1.18
CA THR A 182 16.36 -4.93 -0.65
C THR A 182 17.37 -4.50 -1.72
N LYS A 183 17.07 -4.78 -3.00
CA LYS A 183 17.98 -4.55 -4.12
C LYS A 183 17.80 -3.19 -4.82
N GLY A 184 16.84 -2.36 -4.40
CA GLY A 184 16.52 -1.10 -5.06
C GLY A 184 15.65 -1.26 -6.32
N TYR A 185 15.16 -2.46 -6.58
CA TYR A 185 14.18 -2.81 -7.61
C TYR A 185 13.32 -4.00 -7.17
N VAL A 186 12.15 -4.17 -7.79
CA VAL A 186 11.29 -5.33 -7.54
C VAL A 186 11.76 -6.50 -8.39
N ASP A 187 12.17 -7.56 -7.72
CA ASP A 187 12.40 -8.86 -8.34
C ASP A 187 11.08 -9.65 -8.28
N ILE A 188 10.34 -9.68 -9.39
CA ILE A 188 9.00 -10.28 -9.45
C ILE A 188 9.05 -11.78 -9.11
N VAL A 189 10.08 -12.49 -9.59
CA VAL A 189 10.22 -13.93 -9.32
C VAL A 189 10.45 -14.18 -7.82
N GLU A 190 11.29 -13.37 -7.19
CA GLU A 190 11.49 -13.46 -5.73
C GLU A 190 10.23 -13.01 -4.95
N ALA A 191 9.50 -12.02 -5.45
CA ALA A 191 8.24 -11.58 -4.84
C ALA A 191 7.18 -12.68 -4.86
N LEU A 192 7.09 -13.46 -5.93
CA LEU A 192 6.17 -14.60 -6.02
C LEU A 192 6.51 -15.73 -5.04
N LYS A 193 7.75 -15.83 -4.59
CA LYS A 193 8.18 -16.78 -3.54
C LYS A 193 7.77 -16.35 -2.13
N PHE A 194 7.11 -15.20 -1.99
CA PHE A 194 6.55 -14.76 -0.70
C PHE A 194 5.25 -15.54 -0.43
N ASP A 195 5.43 -16.77 -0.02
CA ASP A 195 4.41 -17.78 0.16
C ASP A 195 3.69 -17.68 1.53
N ARG A 196 2.71 -18.55 1.72
CA ARG A 196 1.90 -18.64 2.94
C ARG A 196 2.75 -18.87 4.20
N THR A 197 3.85 -19.61 4.10
CA THR A 197 4.74 -19.89 5.24
C THR A 197 5.50 -18.63 5.66
N LYS A 198 6.00 -17.86 4.68
CA LYS A 198 6.69 -16.59 4.95
C LYS A 198 5.75 -15.57 5.55
N VAL A 199 4.52 -15.48 5.06
CA VAL A 199 3.48 -14.58 5.60
C VAL A 199 3.14 -14.97 7.04
N GLN A 200 2.91 -16.26 7.31
CA GLN A 200 2.62 -16.74 8.67
C GLN A 200 3.73 -16.33 9.67
N LYS A 201 4.98 -16.53 9.30
CA LYS A 201 6.13 -16.08 10.12
C LYS A 201 6.14 -14.58 10.38
N ARG A 202 5.74 -13.76 9.38
CA ARG A 202 5.65 -12.30 9.55
C ARG A 202 4.53 -11.93 10.53
N ILE A 203 3.38 -12.58 10.44
CA ILE A 203 2.26 -12.35 11.34
C ILE A 203 2.63 -12.71 12.79
N GLU A 204 3.35 -13.80 13.00
CA GLU A 204 3.86 -14.17 14.32
C GLU A 204 4.82 -13.09 14.87
N MET A 205 5.72 -12.57 14.04
CA MET A 205 6.60 -11.45 14.42
C MET A 205 5.80 -10.20 14.78
N ILE A 206 4.79 -9.84 13.99
CA ILE A 206 3.91 -8.68 14.23
C ILE A 206 3.21 -8.81 15.57
N ARG A 207 2.64 -9.98 15.90
CA ARG A 207 2.01 -10.23 17.19
C ARG A 207 2.98 -10.05 18.36
N GLY A 208 4.23 -10.50 18.17
CA GLY A 208 5.30 -10.28 19.15
C GLY A 208 5.62 -8.80 19.35
N PHE A 209 5.70 -8.03 18.28
CA PHE A 209 5.96 -6.58 18.33
C PHE A 209 4.78 -5.81 18.93
N LEU A 210 3.54 -6.12 18.58
CA LEU A 210 2.36 -5.51 19.20
C LEU A 210 2.34 -5.73 20.71
N LYS A 211 2.63 -6.96 21.16
CA LYS A 211 2.74 -7.26 22.59
C LYS A 211 3.85 -6.46 23.26
N ALA A 212 5.01 -6.33 22.63
CA ALA A 212 6.13 -5.54 23.14
C ALA A 212 5.81 -4.04 23.23
N ALA A 213 5.04 -3.53 22.27
CA ALA A 213 4.52 -2.15 22.23
C ALA A 213 3.35 -1.89 23.20
N GLY A 214 2.86 -2.91 23.91
CA GLY A 214 1.70 -2.80 24.80
C GLY A 214 0.37 -2.56 24.06
N ARG A 215 0.31 -2.88 22.75
CA ARG A 215 -0.89 -2.73 21.92
C ARG A 215 -1.71 -4.02 21.88
N ALA A 216 -3.02 -3.86 21.72
CA ALA A 216 -3.93 -4.98 21.56
C ALA A 216 -3.62 -5.77 20.27
N PRO A 217 -3.87 -7.11 20.23
CA PRO A 217 -3.57 -7.93 19.05
C PRO A 217 -4.29 -7.51 17.77
N ASP A 218 -5.42 -6.84 17.89
CA ASP A 218 -6.27 -6.31 16.83
C ASP A 218 -6.08 -4.80 16.55
N ALA A 219 -5.12 -4.15 17.23
CA ALA A 219 -4.81 -2.74 17.05
C ALA A 219 -4.16 -2.40 15.70
N LEU A 220 -3.80 -3.41 14.91
CA LEU A 220 -3.18 -3.26 13.60
C LEU A 220 -3.96 -4.10 12.58
N GLU A 221 -4.66 -3.43 11.66
CA GLU A 221 -5.35 -4.10 10.56
C GLU A 221 -4.31 -4.66 9.57
N LEU A 222 -4.43 -5.95 9.24
CA LEU A 222 -3.56 -6.58 8.26
C LEU A 222 -4.15 -6.47 6.87
N SER A 223 -3.37 -5.92 5.95
CA SER A 223 -3.71 -5.87 4.55
C SER A 223 -2.70 -6.63 3.71
N GLY A 224 -3.19 -7.17 2.62
CA GLY A 224 -2.40 -7.77 1.58
C GLY A 224 -2.92 -7.30 0.23
N GLY A 225 -2.35 -7.80 -0.83
CA GLY A 225 -2.83 -7.44 -2.14
C GLY A 225 -2.09 -8.17 -3.23
N GLY A 226 -2.38 -7.80 -4.44
CA GLY A 226 -1.70 -8.37 -5.58
C GLY A 226 -2.41 -8.08 -6.89
N PHE A 227 -1.83 -8.63 -7.95
CA PHE A 227 -2.38 -8.55 -9.29
C PHE A 227 -3.59 -9.48 -9.43
N VAL A 228 -4.66 -8.96 -10.02
CA VAL A 228 -5.89 -9.73 -10.27
C VAL A 228 -5.92 -10.13 -11.73
N LEU A 229 -5.86 -11.43 -11.96
CA LEU A 229 -5.94 -12.10 -13.27
C LEU A 229 -7.16 -13.03 -13.27
N MET A 230 -8.34 -12.47 -13.48
CA MET A 230 -9.60 -13.19 -13.36
C MET A 230 -10.21 -13.46 -14.72
N ALA A 231 -10.63 -14.70 -14.96
CA ALA A 231 -11.27 -15.15 -16.18
C ALA A 231 -12.67 -15.71 -15.93
N LYS A 232 -13.51 -15.69 -16.97
CA LYS A 232 -14.90 -16.18 -16.89
C LYS A 232 -14.98 -17.70 -16.73
N ASP A 233 -13.99 -18.42 -17.22
CA ASP A 233 -13.97 -19.89 -17.26
C ASP A 233 -12.59 -20.46 -16.87
N ARG A 234 -12.58 -21.74 -16.53
CA ARG A 234 -11.40 -22.46 -16.07
C ARG A 234 -10.31 -22.54 -17.14
N ALA A 235 -10.66 -22.82 -18.38
CA ALA A 235 -9.70 -22.99 -19.46
C ALA A 235 -8.92 -21.70 -19.73
N THR A 236 -9.62 -20.56 -19.75
CA THR A 236 -9.02 -19.24 -19.87
C THR A 236 -8.13 -18.92 -18.65
N ALA A 237 -8.59 -19.21 -17.44
CA ALA A 237 -7.80 -19.00 -16.22
C ALA A 237 -6.51 -19.84 -16.22
N ASP A 238 -6.57 -21.09 -16.68
CA ASP A 238 -5.42 -21.99 -16.79
C ASP A 238 -4.42 -21.48 -17.84
N ALA A 239 -4.90 -21.02 -18.98
CA ALA A 239 -4.08 -20.39 -20.01
C ALA A 239 -3.38 -19.12 -19.52
N MET A 240 -4.09 -18.26 -18.76
CA MET A 240 -3.51 -17.06 -18.16
C MET A 240 -2.41 -17.41 -17.14
N ALA A 241 -2.61 -18.42 -16.32
CA ALA A 241 -1.59 -18.85 -15.35
C ALA A 241 -0.34 -19.38 -16.06
N ALA A 242 -0.52 -20.18 -17.11
CA ALA A 242 0.58 -20.69 -17.92
C ALA A 242 1.34 -19.58 -18.65
N ALA A 243 0.62 -18.63 -19.26
CA ALA A 243 1.23 -17.48 -19.93
C ALA A 243 2.01 -16.59 -18.95
N THR A 244 1.46 -16.35 -17.75
CA THR A 244 2.15 -15.60 -16.70
C THR A 244 3.44 -16.30 -16.26
N ALA A 245 3.38 -17.60 -16.01
CA ALA A 245 4.55 -18.40 -15.64
C ALA A 245 5.62 -18.35 -16.74
N GLN A 246 5.22 -18.54 -18.01
CA GLN A 246 6.11 -18.46 -19.17
C GLN A 246 6.78 -17.08 -19.29
N THR A 247 6.02 -15.99 -19.18
CA THR A 247 6.54 -14.60 -19.25
C THR A 247 7.56 -14.32 -18.15
N LEU A 248 7.37 -14.90 -16.98
CA LEU A 248 8.25 -14.72 -15.82
C LEU A 248 9.40 -15.75 -15.75
N GLY A 249 9.48 -16.66 -16.71
CA GLY A 249 10.50 -17.72 -16.71
C GLY A 249 10.34 -18.73 -15.57
N ILE A 250 9.11 -18.97 -15.12
CA ILE A 250 8.79 -19.89 -13.99
C ILE A 250 8.37 -21.25 -14.60
N GLU A 251 9.08 -22.30 -14.25
CA GLU A 251 8.83 -23.65 -14.77
C GLU A 251 7.46 -24.22 -14.35
N ASN A 252 6.99 -23.84 -13.15
CA ASN A 252 5.75 -24.38 -12.59
C ASN A 252 4.73 -23.26 -12.34
N ASN A 253 3.60 -23.30 -13.05
CA ASN A 253 2.50 -22.35 -12.90
C ASN A 253 1.82 -22.38 -11.52
N GLU A 254 2.01 -23.45 -10.74
CA GLU A 254 1.51 -23.56 -9.37
C GLU A 254 2.10 -22.49 -8.46
N SER A 255 3.36 -22.10 -8.65
CA SER A 255 3.99 -21.00 -7.91
C SER A 255 3.27 -19.67 -8.15
N VAL A 256 2.73 -19.44 -9.35
CA VAL A 256 1.93 -18.25 -9.66
C VAL A 256 0.59 -18.30 -8.92
N ARG A 257 -0.06 -19.47 -8.91
CA ARG A 257 -1.39 -19.67 -8.30
C ARG A 257 -1.37 -19.59 -6.78
N THR A 258 -0.28 -20.04 -6.16
CA THR A 258 -0.14 -20.09 -4.69
C THR A 258 0.51 -18.84 -4.11
N SER A 259 1.05 -17.97 -4.95
CA SER A 259 1.63 -16.70 -4.52
C SER A 259 0.57 -15.78 -3.90
N LEU A 260 0.93 -15.13 -2.80
CA LEU A 260 0.08 -14.09 -2.20
C LEU A 260 0.11 -12.76 -2.97
N GLN A 261 0.96 -12.65 -3.98
CA GLN A 261 1.06 -11.45 -4.84
C GLN A 261 0.13 -11.53 -6.05
N VAL A 262 -0.59 -12.63 -6.24
CA VAL A 262 -1.49 -12.83 -7.38
C VAL A 262 -2.81 -13.45 -6.91
N LEU A 263 -3.90 -12.97 -7.48
CA LEU A 263 -5.22 -13.60 -7.45
C LEU A 263 -5.56 -14.02 -8.87
N ILE A 264 -5.45 -15.31 -9.16
CA ILE A 264 -5.64 -15.83 -10.53
C ILE A 264 -6.64 -16.97 -10.53
N GLY A 265 -7.62 -16.91 -11.43
CA GLY A 265 -8.63 -17.96 -11.56
C GLY A 265 -9.98 -17.44 -12.02
N THR A 266 -11.00 -18.28 -11.84
CA THR A 266 -12.41 -17.89 -11.98
C THR A 266 -12.85 -17.05 -10.76
N PRO A 267 -14.00 -16.36 -10.81
CA PRO A 267 -14.53 -15.68 -9.61
C PRO A 267 -14.62 -16.56 -8.36
N ASP A 268 -15.00 -17.84 -8.52
CA ASP A 268 -15.07 -18.77 -7.39
C ASP A 268 -13.69 -19.17 -6.84
N ASP A 269 -12.66 -19.24 -7.69
CA ASP A 269 -11.28 -19.44 -7.23
C ASP A 269 -10.80 -18.26 -6.42
N VAL A 270 -11.10 -17.05 -6.89
CA VAL A 270 -10.72 -15.80 -6.22
C VAL A 270 -11.43 -15.66 -4.88
N LYS A 271 -12.73 -15.98 -4.79
CA LYS A 271 -13.47 -16.01 -3.51
C LYS A 271 -12.83 -16.98 -2.52
N ARG A 272 -12.57 -18.23 -2.94
CA ARG A 272 -11.92 -19.22 -2.07
C ARG A 272 -10.56 -18.77 -1.56
N GLU A 273 -9.77 -18.14 -2.44
CA GLU A 273 -8.45 -17.63 -2.05
C GLU A 273 -8.54 -16.47 -1.07
N LEU A 274 -9.45 -15.52 -1.27
CA LEU A 274 -9.68 -14.41 -0.35
C LEU A 274 -10.18 -14.90 0.99
N ALA A 275 -11.17 -15.81 1.03
CA ALA A 275 -11.66 -16.44 2.27
C ALA A 275 -10.51 -17.12 3.02
N ALA A 276 -9.67 -17.88 2.33
CA ALA A 276 -8.52 -18.54 2.94
C ALA A 276 -7.49 -17.56 3.52
N ARG A 277 -7.31 -16.37 2.89
CA ARG A 277 -6.44 -15.30 3.43
C ARG A 277 -7.04 -14.65 4.66
N ILE A 278 -8.33 -14.43 4.67
CA ILE A 278 -9.08 -13.89 5.83
C ILE A 278 -8.97 -14.86 7.00
N ASP A 279 -9.34 -16.12 6.79
CA ASP A 279 -9.39 -17.12 7.85
C ASP A 279 -8.02 -17.45 8.42
N LYS A 280 -7.02 -17.63 7.56
CA LYS A 280 -5.69 -18.05 7.97
C LYS A 280 -4.82 -16.94 8.52
N PHE A 281 -4.91 -15.74 7.94
CA PHE A 281 -4.00 -14.64 8.20
C PHE A 281 -4.65 -13.44 8.90
N GLY A 282 -5.98 -13.41 8.98
CA GLY A 282 -6.70 -12.26 9.53
C GLY A 282 -6.57 -11.01 8.64
N MET A 283 -6.32 -11.18 7.35
CA MET A 283 -6.27 -10.06 6.41
C MET A 283 -7.68 -9.60 6.09
N THR A 284 -8.00 -8.34 6.34
CA THR A 284 -9.35 -7.77 6.15
C THR A 284 -9.38 -6.67 5.09
N TYR A 285 -8.21 -6.21 4.64
CA TYR A 285 -8.09 -5.17 3.64
C TYR A 285 -7.22 -5.64 2.47
N PHE A 286 -7.75 -5.57 1.25
CA PHE A 286 -7.06 -6.07 0.06
C PHE A 286 -6.84 -4.97 -0.97
N PHE A 287 -5.58 -4.72 -1.34
CA PHE A 287 -5.20 -3.84 -2.45
C PHE A 287 -5.08 -4.66 -3.72
N LEU A 288 -5.93 -4.37 -4.69
CA LEU A 288 -6.09 -5.16 -5.90
C LEU A 288 -5.66 -4.36 -7.13
N ASN A 289 -4.69 -4.88 -7.86
CA ASN A 289 -4.23 -4.30 -9.11
C ASN A 289 -4.85 -5.08 -10.29
N PHE A 290 -5.84 -4.49 -10.93
CA PHE A 290 -6.55 -5.10 -12.04
C PHE A 290 -5.78 -4.88 -13.34
N MET A 291 -5.28 -5.97 -13.92
CA MET A 291 -4.50 -5.95 -15.16
C MET A 291 -5.36 -5.74 -16.40
N MET A 292 -6.67 -6.02 -16.33
CA MET A 292 -7.62 -5.88 -17.43
C MET A 292 -8.83 -5.04 -16.98
N PRO A 293 -9.26 -4.04 -17.78
CA PRO A 293 -10.36 -3.14 -17.40
C PRO A 293 -11.66 -3.87 -17.02
N ASP A 294 -12.02 -4.93 -17.75
CA ASP A 294 -13.28 -5.65 -17.50
C ASP A 294 -13.28 -6.43 -16.18
N THR A 295 -12.11 -6.72 -15.61
CA THR A 295 -12.02 -7.49 -14.37
C THR A 295 -12.43 -6.69 -13.14
N ILE A 296 -12.33 -5.37 -13.17
CA ILE A 296 -12.80 -4.51 -12.07
C ILE A 296 -14.32 -4.65 -11.86
N GLU A 297 -15.10 -4.67 -12.95
CA GLU A 297 -16.55 -4.87 -12.86
C GLU A 297 -16.92 -6.30 -12.52
N MET A 298 -16.21 -7.29 -13.08
CA MET A 298 -16.45 -8.69 -12.79
C MET A 298 -16.19 -8.98 -11.30
N PHE A 299 -15.12 -8.45 -10.73
CA PHE A 299 -14.80 -8.59 -9.31
C PHE A 299 -15.88 -7.95 -8.44
N ALA A 300 -16.29 -6.72 -8.75
CA ALA A 300 -17.32 -6.03 -8.00
C ALA A 300 -18.67 -6.76 -7.99
N LYS A 301 -19.05 -7.34 -9.15
CA LYS A 301 -20.36 -8.02 -9.29
C LYS A 301 -20.37 -9.47 -8.78
N GLN A 302 -19.25 -10.17 -8.89
CA GLN A 302 -19.22 -11.63 -8.67
C GLN A 302 -18.40 -12.04 -7.44
N VAL A 303 -17.50 -11.19 -6.93
CA VAL A 303 -16.65 -11.52 -5.78
C VAL A 303 -17.02 -10.70 -4.56
N MET A 304 -17.08 -9.37 -4.68
CA MET A 304 -17.33 -8.48 -3.53
C MET A 304 -18.59 -8.81 -2.72
N PRO A 305 -19.74 -9.22 -3.31
CA PRO A 305 -20.95 -9.51 -2.54
C PRO A 305 -20.77 -10.61 -1.47
N GLU A 306 -19.83 -11.54 -1.67
CA GLU A 306 -19.51 -12.60 -0.71
C GLU A 306 -18.90 -12.04 0.58
N PHE A 307 -18.20 -10.90 0.49
CA PHE A 307 -17.44 -10.28 1.60
C PHE A 307 -18.04 -8.96 2.08
N ALA A 308 -19.14 -8.49 1.45
CA ALA A 308 -19.85 -7.30 1.89
C ALA A 308 -20.53 -7.57 3.25
N ARG A 309 -20.22 -6.73 4.24
CA ARG A 309 -20.86 -6.71 5.56
C ARG A 309 -21.85 -5.57 5.67
#